data_129e5537c55e0261e54af6167987b868
#
_entry.id   129e5537c55e0261e54af6167987b868
#
_cell.length_a   1.000
_cell.length_b   1.000
_cell.length_c   1.000
_cell.angle_alpha   90.00
_cell.angle_beta   90.00
_cell.angle_gamma   90.00
#
_symmetry.space_group_name_H-M   'P 1'
#
loop_
_entity.id
_entity.type
_entity.pdbx_description
1 polymer ?
#
loop_
_entity_poly.entity_id
_entity_poly.type
_entity_poly.pdbx_seq_one_letter_code
_entity_poly.pdbx_strand_id
1 'polypeptide(L)'
;MLFAGLVWRFPFFKDAVISRAFLLVVIGVKALACVAYYWFYFVLSANGVRGDSGDTLAGAEIIYEAFHGHKADYMKIVLGWHSDEVSDPLYKPYFSRIFDWGNSDSMSEFFLNDNRTSTRVHAFVRLFSGGSYAVHALAMLAVSFVGQWAFYKAFKPYFPVKETLLAILIFLSPSILFWSSGVLKEPLALALLGLFLYAFLQLFVHGKKRLVYLLTLVACFLVFMVLKPYILALVLFPLIVFALVKHFRIRRIVLFYAVSLIVVYGSSVFALKYMFHKDVLNTIVVRQNDFISLSRGGIFFV
;
A
#
# COMPACT_ATOMS: atom_id res chain seq x y z
N MET A 1 -1.86 19.67 -12.49
CA MET A 1 -0.80 20.41 -13.21
C MET A 1 0.57 20.27 -12.54
N LEU A 2 0.72 20.53 -11.23
CA LEU A 2 2.02 20.47 -10.53
C LEU A 2 2.71 19.09 -10.65
N PHE A 3 2.01 17.97 -10.42
CA PHE A 3 2.60 16.64 -10.51
C PHE A 3 3.09 16.30 -11.92
N ALA A 4 2.32 16.62 -12.96
CA ALA A 4 2.74 16.44 -14.35
C ALA A 4 4.02 17.24 -14.68
N GLY A 5 4.13 18.47 -14.14
CA GLY A 5 5.33 19.28 -14.24
C GLY A 5 6.55 18.66 -13.54
N LEU A 6 6.34 18.04 -12.37
CA LEU A 6 7.40 17.29 -11.66
C LEU A 6 7.86 16.06 -12.48
N VAL A 7 6.93 15.27 -13.02
CA VAL A 7 7.25 14.12 -13.88
C VAL A 7 8.02 14.56 -15.12
N TRP A 8 7.67 15.73 -15.67
CA TRP A 8 8.38 16.27 -16.81
C TRP A 8 9.81 16.70 -16.49
N ARG A 9 10.07 17.28 -15.33
CA ARG A 9 11.38 17.87 -14.97
C ARG A 9 12.30 16.90 -14.24
N PHE A 10 11.76 15.99 -13.43
CA PHE A 10 12.56 15.20 -12.52
C PHE A 10 13.35 14.09 -13.23
N PRO A 11 14.68 13.97 -13.02
CA PRO A 11 15.53 12.98 -13.68
C PRO A 11 15.11 11.53 -13.43
N PHE A 12 14.45 11.25 -12.30
CA PHE A 12 13.94 9.91 -11.95
C PHE A 12 12.98 9.36 -13.01
N PHE A 13 12.16 10.22 -13.63
CA PHE A 13 11.19 9.84 -14.67
C PHE A 13 11.77 9.85 -16.09
N LYS A 14 13.09 10.07 -16.23
CA LYS A 14 13.75 9.99 -17.54
C LYS A 14 14.04 8.52 -17.89
N ASP A 15 13.67 8.12 -19.09
CA ASP A 15 13.92 6.81 -19.64
C ASP A 15 14.29 6.92 -21.13
N ALA A 16 14.99 5.89 -21.67
CA ALA A 16 15.41 5.87 -23.06
C ALA A 16 14.29 5.41 -24.01
N VAL A 17 13.41 4.54 -23.54
CA VAL A 17 12.34 3.91 -24.36
C VAL A 17 10.98 4.57 -24.09
N ILE A 18 10.67 4.81 -22.83
CA ILE A 18 9.39 5.39 -22.43
C ILE A 18 9.47 6.92 -22.50
N SER A 19 8.71 7.49 -23.44
CA SER A 19 8.67 8.94 -23.59
C SER A 19 7.93 9.63 -22.44
N ARG A 20 8.30 10.88 -22.15
CA ARG A 20 7.58 11.69 -21.17
C ARG A 20 6.13 11.96 -21.58
N ALA A 21 5.86 12.06 -22.88
CA ALA A 21 4.51 12.19 -23.41
C ALA A 21 3.65 10.97 -23.03
N PHE A 22 4.18 9.75 -23.13
CA PHE A 22 3.49 8.54 -22.67
C PHE A 22 3.15 8.63 -21.18
N LEU A 23 4.07 9.08 -20.33
CA LEU A 23 3.82 9.23 -18.90
C LEU A 23 2.72 10.27 -18.60
N LEU A 24 2.67 11.35 -19.36
CA LEU A 24 1.60 12.35 -19.23
C LEU A 24 0.24 11.77 -19.66
N VAL A 25 0.19 10.99 -20.73
CA VAL A 25 -1.02 10.28 -21.14
C VAL A 25 -1.48 9.32 -20.03
N VAL A 26 -0.57 8.55 -19.45
CA VAL A 26 -0.88 7.66 -18.31
C VAL A 26 -1.45 8.46 -17.12
N ILE A 27 -0.87 9.60 -16.78
CA ILE A 27 -1.40 10.46 -15.71
C ILE A 27 -2.83 10.91 -16.05
N GLY A 28 -3.09 11.28 -17.31
CA GLY A 28 -4.43 11.66 -17.79
C GLY A 28 -5.44 10.49 -17.65
N VAL A 29 -5.04 9.30 -18.08
CA VAL A 29 -5.88 8.08 -17.95
C VAL A 29 -6.15 7.76 -16.48
N LYS A 30 -5.15 7.85 -15.59
CA LYS A 30 -5.34 7.68 -14.15
C LYS A 30 -6.26 8.75 -13.55
N ALA A 31 -6.18 9.99 -14.01
CA ALA A 31 -7.08 11.05 -13.56
C ALA A 31 -8.54 10.76 -13.98
N LEU A 32 -8.75 10.26 -15.20
CA LEU A 32 -10.08 9.77 -15.63
C LEU A 32 -10.54 8.58 -14.78
N ALA A 33 -9.64 7.67 -14.42
CA ALA A 33 -9.96 6.56 -13.52
C ALA A 33 -10.36 7.05 -12.11
N CYS A 34 -9.74 8.13 -11.59
CA CYS A 34 -10.17 8.76 -10.33
C CYS A 34 -11.62 9.29 -10.42
N VAL A 35 -11.97 9.91 -11.54
CA VAL A 35 -13.36 10.40 -11.78
C VAL A 35 -14.31 9.23 -11.87
N ALA A 36 -13.96 8.17 -12.62
CA ALA A 36 -14.80 6.97 -12.76
C ALA A 36 -15.00 6.27 -11.40
N TYR A 37 -13.94 6.17 -10.59
CA TYR A 37 -14.01 5.60 -9.25
C TYR A 37 -14.95 6.41 -8.36
N TYR A 38 -14.81 7.74 -8.33
CA TYR A 38 -15.69 8.63 -7.58
C TYR A 38 -17.16 8.44 -8.00
N TRP A 39 -17.40 8.47 -9.31
CA TRP A 39 -18.75 8.32 -9.86
C TRP A 39 -19.39 6.99 -9.48
N PHE A 40 -18.63 5.90 -9.55
CA PHE A 40 -19.10 4.57 -9.20
C PHE A 40 -19.48 4.46 -7.72
N TYR A 41 -18.61 4.91 -6.80
CA TYR A 41 -18.83 4.71 -5.36
C TYR A 41 -19.67 5.81 -4.70
N PHE A 42 -19.65 7.03 -5.19
CA PHE A 42 -20.32 8.16 -4.53
C PHE A 42 -21.58 8.65 -5.25
N VAL A 43 -21.74 8.34 -6.54
CA VAL A 43 -22.89 8.78 -7.33
C VAL A 43 -23.82 7.63 -7.65
N LEU A 44 -23.30 6.48 -8.14
CA LEU A 44 -24.13 5.34 -8.52
C LEU A 44 -24.54 4.45 -7.34
N SER A 45 -23.80 4.47 -6.23
CA SER A 45 -24.16 3.68 -5.05
C SER A 45 -25.44 4.21 -4.41
N ALA A 46 -26.57 3.62 -4.79
CA ALA A 46 -27.93 4.06 -4.47
C ALA A 46 -28.24 4.10 -2.96
N ASN A 47 -27.48 3.40 -2.13
CA ASN A 47 -27.75 3.23 -0.70
C ASN A 47 -26.86 4.08 0.22
N GLY A 48 -26.16 5.09 -0.33
CA GLY A 48 -25.25 5.93 0.47
C GLY A 48 -24.06 5.18 1.07
N VAL A 49 -23.81 3.96 0.59
CA VAL A 49 -22.63 3.16 1.01
C VAL A 49 -21.40 3.79 0.37
N ARG A 50 -20.71 4.58 1.18
CA ARG A 50 -19.51 5.29 0.75
C ARG A 50 -18.29 4.36 0.60
N GLY A 51 -18.42 3.10 1.02
CA GLY A 51 -17.33 2.12 1.01
C GLY A 51 -16.08 2.59 1.77
N ASP A 52 -15.00 1.84 1.66
CA ASP A 52 -13.73 2.12 2.35
C ASP A 52 -13.21 3.56 2.10
N SER A 53 -13.47 4.13 0.93
CA SER A 53 -13.06 5.51 0.60
C SER A 53 -13.80 6.56 1.44
N GLY A 54 -15.10 6.36 1.66
CA GLY A 54 -15.90 7.26 2.48
C GLY A 54 -15.52 7.18 3.95
N ASP A 55 -15.31 5.98 4.45
CA ASP A 55 -14.90 5.74 5.83
C ASP A 55 -13.50 6.30 6.10
N THR A 56 -12.58 6.13 5.15
CA THR A 56 -11.23 6.72 5.23
C THR A 56 -11.27 8.25 5.28
N LEU A 57 -12.13 8.88 4.46
CA LEU A 57 -12.28 10.34 4.48
C LEU A 57 -12.95 10.84 5.74
N ALA A 58 -14.01 10.16 6.21
CA ALA A 58 -14.68 10.51 7.46
C ALA A 58 -13.73 10.39 8.66
N GLY A 59 -12.95 9.31 8.71
CA GLY A 59 -11.92 9.14 9.72
C GLY A 59 -10.81 10.20 9.65
N ALA A 60 -10.40 10.59 8.45
CA ALA A 60 -9.43 11.66 8.25
C ALA A 60 -9.94 13.02 8.73
N GLU A 61 -11.24 13.29 8.57
CA GLU A 61 -11.89 14.49 9.08
C GLU A 61 -11.91 14.52 10.61
N ILE A 62 -12.25 13.38 11.24
CA ILE A 62 -12.22 13.24 12.71
C ILE A 62 -10.82 13.50 13.26
N ILE A 63 -9.78 12.96 12.62
CA ILE A 63 -8.40 13.25 13.03
C ILE A 63 -8.05 14.73 12.82
N TYR A 64 -8.54 15.33 11.73
CA TYR A 64 -8.29 16.74 11.44
C TYR A 64 -8.96 17.69 12.44
N GLU A 65 -10.04 17.28 13.11
CA GLU A 65 -10.62 18.06 14.24
C GLU A 65 -9.58 18.34 15.32
N ALA A 66 -8.67 17.39 15.59
CA ALA A 66 -7.59 17.60 16.57
C ALA A 66 -6.65 18.75 16.20
N PHE A 67 -6.47 19.04 14.90
CA PHE A 67 -5.64 20.17 14.45
C PHE A 67 -6.18 21.53 14.91
N HIS A 68 -7.51 21.67 15.00
CA HIS A 68 -8.17 22.88 15.49
C HIS A 68 -8.17 22.98 17.01
N GLY A 69 -8.13 21.84 17.73
CA GLY A 69 -8.00 21.80 19.18
C GLY A 69 -6.55 22.00 19.64
N HIS A 70 -5.77 20.94 19.55
CA HIS A 70 -4.35 20.93 19.92
C HIS A 70 -3.48 20.32 18.81
N LYS A 71 -2.65 21.15 18.17
CA LYS A 71 -1.75 20.72 17.09
C LYS A 71 -0.82 19.57 17.51
N ALA A 72 -0.41 19.52 18.80
CA ALA A 72 0.41 18.44 19.32
C ALA A 72 -0.33 17.10 19.30
N ASP A 73 -1.62 17.08 19.65
CA ASP A 73 -2.44 15.88 19.62
C ASP A 73 -2.66 15.40 18.19
N TYR A 74 -2.92 16.32 17.27
CA TYR A 74 -2.98 16.01 15.84
C TYR A 74 -1.69 15.34 15.36
N MET A 75 -0.51 15.88 15.70
CA MET A 75 0.76 15.28 15.31
C MET A 75 1.00 13.90 15.91
N LYS A 76 0.62 13.69 17.18
CA LYS A 76 0.67 12.35 17.80
C LYS A 76 -0.19 11.36 17.04
N ILE A 77 -1.43 11.74 16.71
CA ILE A 77 -2.38 10.88 16.00
C ILE A 77 -1.85 10.54 14.62
N VAL A 78 -1.42 11.54 13.83
CA VAL A 78 -0.93 11.33 12.46
C VAL A 78 0.34 10.48 12.42
N LEU A 79 1.24 10.65 13.38
CA LEU A 79 2.47 9.84 13.49
C LEU A 79 2.22 8.46 14.11
N GLY A 80 1.05 8.20 14.66
CA GLY A 80 0.72 6.91 15.28
C GLY A 80 1.39 6.68 16.63
N TRP A 81 1.71 7.73 17.36
CA TRP A 81 2.42 7.63 18.65
C TRP A 81 1.43 7.33 19.76
N HIS A 82 1.23 6.05 20.09
CA HIS A 82 0.37 5.51 21.16
C HIS A 82 -1.11 5.93 21.11
N SER A 83 -1.54 6.70 20.14
CA SER A 83 -2.88 7.29 20.08
C SER A 83 -4.02 6.31 19.81
N ASP A 84 -3.70 5.07 19.40
CA ASP A 84 -4.69 4.02 19.08
C ASP A 84 -5.01 3.12 20.26
N GLU A 85 -4.28 3.23 21.36
CA GLU A 85 -4.52 2.43 22.54
C GLU A 85 -5.76 2.95 23.29
N VAL A 86 -6.63 2.06 23.71
CA VAL A 86 -7.85 2.41 24.47
C VAL A 86 -7.52 3.17 25.75
N SER A 87 -6.33 2.95 26.30
CA SER A 87 -5.79 3.64 27.47
C SER A 87 -5.35 5.09 27.19
N ASP A 88 -5.09 5.45 25.92
CA ASP A 88 -4.65 6.79 25.57
C ASP A 88 -5.81 7.80 25.66
N PRO A 89 -5.58 8.98 26.26
CA PRO A 89 -6.60 10.03 26.33
C PRO A 89 -7.18 10.48 25.00
N LEU A 90 -6.43 10.30 23.89
CA LEU A 90 -6.85 10.64 22.52
C LEU A 90 -7.77 9.58 21.89
N TYR A 91 -7.85 8.37 22.47
CA TYR A 91 -8.67 7.31 21.90
C TYR A 91 -10.16 7.68 21.87
N LYS A 92 -10.73 8.06 23.03
CA LYS A 92 -12.16 8.39 23.14
C LYS A 92 -12.60 9.54 22.23
N PRO A 93 -11.94 10.71 22.19
CA PRO A 93 -12.40 11.83 21.38
C PRO A 93 -12.24 11.60 19.87
N TYR A 94 -11.30 10.77 19.44
CA TYR A 94 -10.98 10.60 18.02
C TYR A 94 -11.16 9.16 17.54
N PHE A 95 -10.38 8.20 18.04
CA PHE A 95 -10.34 6.84 17.48
C PHE A 95 -11.61 6.04 17.69
N SER A 96 -12.33 6.21 18.80
CA SER A 96 -13.60 5.52 19.04
C SER A 96 -14.71 5.92 18.04
N ARG A 97 -14.52 7.03 17.33
CA ARG A 97 -15.47 7.58 16.34
C ARG A 97 -15.11 7.16 14.90
N ILE A 98 -13.89 6.67 14.68
CA ILE A 98 -13.43 6.21 13.36
C ILE A 98 -13.99 4.82 13.13
N PHE A 99 -14.64 4.63 11.98
CA PHE A 99 -15.14 3.32 11.60
C PHE A 99 -13.99 2.33 11.48
N ASP A 100 -14.07 1.26 12.23
CA ASP A 100 -13.06 0.22 12.28
C ASP A 100 -13.68 -1.14 11.92
N TRP A 101 -13.11 -1.84 10.95
CA TRP A 101 -13.58 -3.13 10.47
C TRP A 101 -13.23 -4.29 11.42
N GLY A 102 -13.03 -4.07 12.67
CA GLY A 102 -12.71 -5.11 13.62
C GLY A 102 -13.10 -4.78 15.05
N ASN A 103 -13.63 -5.75 15.76
CA ASN A 103 -13.81 -5.67 17.20
C ASN A 103 -12.45 -5.73 17.89
N SER A 104 -12.20 -4.76 18.75
CA SER A 104 -10.92 -4.38 19.35
C SER A 104 -10.29 -5.36 20.35
N ASP A 105 -10.72 -6.61 20.43
CA ASP A 105 -10.35 -7.48 21.53
C ASP A 105 -9.12 -8.39 21.28
N SER A 106 -8.41 -8.24 20.17
CA SER A 106 -7.25 -9.07 19.89
C SER A 106 -5.99 -8.27 19.55
N MET A 107 -4.89 -8.65 20.16
CA MET A 107 -3.53 -8.12 19.92
C MET A 107 -3.09 -8.24 18.44
N SER A 108 -3.81 -8.99 17.62
CA SER A 108 -3.63 -9.07 16.17
C SER A 108 -4.09 -7.81 15.43
N GLU A 109 -5.00 -7.03 15.99
CA GLU A 109 -5.55 -5.81 15.38
C GLU A 109 -4.58 -4.64 15.44
N PHE A 110 -3.75 -4.58 16.47
CA PHE A 110 -2.76 -3.52 16.64
C PHE A 110 -1.73 -3.48 15.50
N PHE A 111 -1.28 -4.64 15.03
CA PHE A 111 -0.30 -4.75 13.95
C PHE A 111 -0.91 -4.84 12.54
N LEU A 112 -2.21 -5.03 12.41
CA LEU A 112 -2.83 -5.33 11.12
C LEU A 112 -3.92 -4.33 10.70
N ASN A 113 -4.09 -3.23 11.45
CA ASN A 113 -5.08 -2.23 11.08
C ASN A 113 -4.55 -1.27 10.01
N ASP A 114 -4.58 -1.73 8.78
CA ASP A 114 -4.16 -0.99 7.59
C ASP A 114 -5.08 0.21 7.30
N ASN A 115 -6.35 0.18 7.76
CA ASN A 115 -7.29 1.27 7.60
C ASN A 115 -6.87 2.51 8.40
N ARG A 116 -6.43 2.34 9.65
CA ARG A 116 -5.93 3.45 10.47
C ARG A 116 -4.74 4.16 9.84
N THR A 117 -3.79 3.41 9.27
CA THR A 117 -2.63 3.98 8.56
C THR A 117 -3.07 4.78 7.33
N SER A 118 -4.02 4.27 6.54
CA SER A 118 -4.60 5.00 5.42
C SER A 118 -5.27 6.29 5.87
N THR A 119 -6.09 6.21 6.91
CA THR A 119 -6.81 7.35 7.49
C THR A 119 -5.84 8.45 7.96
N ARG A 120 -4.71 8.10 8.60
CA ARG A 120 -3.66 9.06 9.01
C ARG A 120 -3.01 9.76 7.82
N VAL A 121 -2.71 9.03 6.75
CA VAL A 121 -2.17 9.62 5.51
C VAL A 121 -3.17 10.61 4.94
N HIS A 122 -4.45 10.26 4.91
CA HIS A 122 -5.49 11.16 4.43
C HIS A 122 -5.76 12.34 5.37
N ALA A 123 -5.60 12.18 6.68
CA ALA A 123 -5.63 13.29 7.64
C ALA A 123 -4.50 14.29 7.35
N PHE A 124 -3.31 13.82 7.00
CA PHE A 124 -2.22 14.70 6.56
C PHE A 124 -2.57 15.44 5.24
N VAL A 125 -3.13 14.74 4.25
CA VAL A 125 -3.60 15.38 3.00
C VAL A 125 -4.70 16.40 3.28
N ARG A 126 -5.51 16.19 4.34
CA ARG A 126 -6.60 17.09 4.74
C ARG A 126 -6.12 18.51 5.07
N LEU A 127 -4.89 18.68 5.53
CA LEU A 127 -4.30 20.00 5.83
C LEU A 127 -4.35 20.98 4.63
N PHE A 128 -4.31 20.47 3.39
CA PHE A 128 -4.29 21.28 2.16
C PHE A 128 -5.40 20.95 1.17
N SER A 129 -6.21 19.93 1.45
CA SER A 129 -7.27 19.53 0.52
C SER A 129 -8.58 20.30 0.66
N GLY A 130 -8.77 21.02 1.79
CA GLY A 130 -10.04 21.63 2.10
C GLY A 130 -11.20 20.63 2.22
N GLY A 131 -10.92 19.30 2.40
CA GLY A 131 -11.91 18.23 2.40
C GLY A 131 -12.33 17.74 1.01
N SER A 132 -11.69 18.25 -0.05
CA SER A 132 -12.02 17.85 -1.42
C SER A 132 -11.56 16.43 -1.72
N TYR A 133 -12.49 15.53 -2.04
CA TYR A 133 -12.19 14.18 -2.53
C TYR A 133 -11.18 14.20 -3.70
N ALA A 134 -11.35 15.11 -4.65
CA ALA A 134 -10.49 15.19 -5.82
C ALA A 134 -9.01 15.41 -5.45
N VAL A 135 -8.72 16.25 -4.44
CA VAL A 135 -7.35 16.48 -3.98
C VAL A 135 -6.77 15.22 -3.34
N HIS A 136 -7.56 14.50 -2.53
CA HIS A 136 -7.14 13.22 -1.96
C HIS A 136 -6.87 12.17 -3.03
N ALA A 137 -7.76 12.02 -4.02
CA ALA A 137 -7.60 11.08 -5.12
C ALA A 137 -6.36 11.43 -5.98
N LEU A 138 -6.13 12.72 -6.28
CA LEU A 138 -4.94 13.16 -7.03
C LEU A 138 -3.63 12.93 -6.23
N ALA A 139 -3.65 13.08 -4.92
CA ALA A 139 -2.51 12.72 -4.08
C ALA A 139 -2.20 11.22 -4.17
N MET A 140 -3.23 10.37 -4.09
CA MET A 140 -3.08 8.91 -4.22
C MET A 140 -2.65 8.51 -5.64
N LEU A 141 -3.17 9.16 -6.67
CA LEU A 141 -2.69 8.99 -8.05
C LEU A 141 -1.18 9.27 -8.14
N ALA A 142 -0.73 10.40 -7.61
CA ALA A 142 0.68 10.78 -7.66
C ALA A 142 1.56 9.76 -6.93
N VAL A 143 1.17 9.35 -5.73
CA VAL A 143 1.89 8.37 -4.91
C VAL A 143 1.98 7.01 -5.61
N SER A 144 0.85 6.49 -6.10
CA SER A 144 0.81 5.21 -6.82
C SER A 144 1.59 5.25 -8.13
N PHE A 145 1.56 6.37 -8.86
CA PHE A 145 2.32 6.55 -10.10
C PHE A 145 3.84 6.47 -9.85
N VAL A 146 4.34 7.10 -8.79
CA VAL A 146 5.76 7.00 -8.41
C VAL A 146 6.14 5.54 -8.13
N GLY A 147 5.30 4.79 -7.43
CA GLY A 147 5.51 3.37 -7.20
C GLY A 147 5.49 2.53 -8.47
N GLN A 148 4.52 2.75 -9.35
CA GLN A 148 4.45 2.06 -10.64
C GLN A 148 5.69 2.35 -11.50
N TRP A 149 6.18 3.57 -11.49
CA TRP A 149 7.42 3.94 -12.19
C TRP A 149 8.65 3.26 -11.58
N ALA A 150 8.74 3.22 -10.26
CA ALA A 150 9.80 2.50 -9.56
C ALA A 150 9.74 0.99 -9.87
N PHE A 151 8.54 0.42 -9.90
CA PHE A 151 8.29 -0.99 -10.28
C PHE A 151 8.74 -1.26 -11.73
N TYR A 152 8.36 -0.40 -12.67
CA TYR A 152 8.84 -0.48 -14.05
C TYR A 152 10.38 -0.48 -14.11
N LYS A 153 11.02 0.47 -13.45
CA LYS A 153 12.49 0.55 -13.40
C LYS A 153 13.16 -0.65 -12.72
N ALA A 154 12.49 -1.27 -11.77
CA ALA A 154 12.97 -2.49 -11.12
C ALA A 154 13.03 -3.67 -12.08
N PHE A 155 12.00 -3.84 -12.90
CA PHE A 155 11.86 -5.00 -13.80
C PHE A 155 12.38 -4.77 -15.22
N LYS A 156 12.48 -3.53 -15.68
CA LYS A 156 13.00 -3.20 -17.02
C LYS A 156 14.25 -3.97 -17.44
N PRO A 157 15.30 -4.15 -16.59
CA PRO A 157 16.51 -4.88 -16.99
C PRO A 157 16.29 -6.37 -17.33
N TYR A 158 15.17 -6.93 -16.88
CA TYR A 158 14.81 -8.34 -17.13
C TYR A 158 13.92 -8.53 -18.37
N PHE A 159 13.44 -7.44 -18.98
CA PHE A 159 12.55 -7.45 -20.16
C PHE A 159 13.07 -6.52 -21.27
N PRO A 160 14.32 -6.65 -21.73
CA PRO A 160 14.96 -5.66 -22.60
C PRO A 160 14.28 -5.50 -23.97
N VAL A 161 13.60 -6.53 -24.47
CA VAL A 161 12.91 -6.47 -25.78
C VAL A 161 11.45 -6.03 -25.65
N LYS A 162 10.87 -6.07 -24.45
CA LYS A 162 9.44 -5.84 -24.21
C LYS A 162 9.19 -4.70 -23.20
N GLU A 163 10.07 -3.70 -23.17
CA GLU A 163 9.99 -2.59 -22.21
C GLU A 163 8.67 -1.80 -22.32
N THR A 164 8.22 -1.53 -23.56
CA THR A 164 6.94 -0.84 -23.79
C THR A 164 5.75 -1.68 -23.31
N LEU A 165 5.74 -3.00 -23.59
CA LEU A 165 4.70 -3.89 -23.10
C LEU A 165 4.69 -3.95 -21.58
N LEU A 166 5.86 -4.03 -20.97
CA LEU A 166 6.00 -3.98 -19.50
C LEU A 166 5.39 -2.70 -18.93
N ALA A 167 5.68 -1.54 -19.54
CA ALA A 167 5.10 -0.27 -19.15
C ALA A 167 3.56 -0.26 -19.28
N ILE A 168 3.03 -0.75 -20.41
CA ILE A 168 1.58 -0.84 -20.62
C ILE A 168 0.92 -1.71 -19.54
N LEU A 169 1.48 -2.88 -19.25
CA LEU A 169 0.94 -3.79 -18.23
C LEU A 169 0.96 -3.17 -16.82
N ILE A 170 2.03 -2.47 -16.47
CA ILE A 170 2.17 -1.84 -15.14
C ILE A 170 1.25 -0.62 -14.99
N PHE A 171 1.12 0.20 -16.02
CA PHE A 171 0.42 1.47 -15.92
C PHE A 171 -1.04 1.42 -16.35
N LEU A 172 -1.38 0.58 -17.34
CA LEU A 172 -2.69 0.58 -17.99
C LEU A 172 -3.51 -0.69 -17.73
N SER A 173 -3.06 -1.61 -16.86
CA SER A 173 -3.91 -2.72 -16.42
C SER A 173 -5.17 -2.18 -15.75
N PRO A 174 -6.38 -2.57 -16.22
CA PRO A 174 -7.65 -2.01 -15.71
C PRO A 174 -7.80 -2.13 -14.20
N SER A 175 -7.43 -3.28 -13.64
CA SER A 175 -7.49 -3.49 -12.19
C SER A 175 -6.56 -2.54 -11.44
N ILE A 176 -5.32 -2.37 -11.91
CA ILE A 176 -4.36 -1.44 -11.29
C ILE A 176 -4.85 -0.01 -11.43
N LEU A 177 -5.35 0.39 -12.60
CA LEU A 177 -5.90 1.73 -12.82
C LEU A 177 -7.03 2.03 -11.84
N PHE A 178 -8.00 1.12 -11.71
CA PHE A 178 -9.16 1.33 -10.86
C PHE A 178 -8.78 1.42 -9.37
N TRP A 179 -8.10 0.40 -8.86
CA TRP A 179 -7.79 0.32 -7.43
C TRP A 179 -6.69 1.29 -6.99
N SER A 180 -5.84 1.78 -7.89
CA SER A 180 -4.83 2.79 -7.57
C SER A 180 -5.30 4.24 -7.76
N SER A 181 -6.58 4.46 -8.06
CA SER A 181 -7.13 5.78 -8.37
C SER A 181 -8.14 6.29 -7.33
N GLY A 182 -8.51 5.46 -6.34
CA GLY A 182 -9.40 5.83 -5.26
C GLY A 182 -8.68 6.38 -4.02
N VAL A 183 -9.49 6.87 -3.08
CA VAL A 183 -9.05 7.21 -1.72
C VAL A 183 -9.01 5.91 -0.91
N LEU A 184 -7.96 5.13 -1.13
CA LEU A 184 -7.78 3.77 -0.63
C LEU A 184 -6.36 3.56 -0.13
N LYS A 185 -6.14 2.43 0.55
CA LYS A 185 -4.81 1.96 0.97
C LYS A 185 -3.99 1.32 -0.16
N GLU A 186 -4.64 0.85 -1.22
CA GLU A 186 -4.03 0.20 -2.39
C GLU A 186 -3.03 1.09 -3.12
N PRO A 187 -3.29 2.38 -3.39
CA PRO A 187 -2.31 3.30 -3.95
C PRO A 187 -1.02 3.38 -3.13
N LEU A 188 -1.14 3.41 -1.80
CA LEU A 188 0.01 3.43 -0.87
C LEU A 188 0.78 2.11 -0.93
N ALA A 189 0.08 0.98 -0.89
CA ALA A 189 0.69 -0.34 -0.98
C ALA A 189 1.44 -0.52 -2.31
N LEU A 190 0.87 -0.06 -3.42
CA LEU A 190 1.51 -0.10 -4.74
C LEU A 190 2.75 0.79 -4.80
N ALA A 191 2.70 1.96 -4.17
CA ALA A 191 3.85 2.86 -4.08
C ALA A 191 4.99 2.23 -3.30
N LEU A 192 4.68 1.70 -2.12
CA LEU A 192 5.66 1.02 -1.27
C LEU A 192 6.26 -0.20 -1.96
N LEU A 193 5.43 -1.03 -2.62
CA LEU A 193 5.90 -2.21 -3.35
C LEU A 193 6.89 -1.84 -4.44
N GLY A 194 6.56 -0.86 -5.28
CA GLY A 194 7.43 -0.45 -6.37
C GLY A 194 8.75 0.13 -5.89
N LEU A 195 8.70 1.03 -4.90
CA LEU A 195 9.89 1.65 -4.32
C LEU A 195 10.77 0.64 -3.57
N PHE A 196 10.16 -0.27 -2.79
CA PHE A 196 10.85 -1.32 -2.08
C PHE A 196 11.61 -2.26 -3.03
N LEU A 197 10.91 -2.78 -4.05
CA LEU A 197 11.50 -3.64 -5.07
C LEU A 197 12.64 -2.94 -5.81
N TYR A 198 12.43 -1.69 -6.22
CA TYR A 198 13.46 -0.92 -6.91
C TYR A 198 14.70 -0.71 -6.02
N ALA A 199 14.51 -0.27 -4.79
CA ALA A 199 15.62 -0.05 -3.86
C ALA A 199 16.36 -1.36 -3.53
N PHE A 200 15.64 -2.46 -3.28
CA PHE A 200 16.20 -3.77 -3.02
C PHE A 200 17.09 -4.25 -4.20
N LEU A 201 16.56 -4.20 -5.42
CA LEU A 201 17.31 -4.65 -6.59
C LEU A 201 18.53 -3.77 -6.86
N GLN A 202 18.44 -2.45 -6.64
CA GLN A 202 19.61 -1.56 -6.80
C GLN A 202 20.72 -1.89 -5.79
N LEU A 203 20.36 -2.17 -4.52
CA LEU A 203 21.34 -2.48 -3.47
C LEU A 203 21.92 -3.89 -3.61
N PHE A 204 21.08 -4.90 -3.62
CA PHE A 204 21.53 -6.29 -3.45
C PHE A 204 21.79 -7.01 -4.77
N VAL A 205 21.17 -6.60 -5.85
CA VAL A 205 21.31 -7.26 -7.15
C VAL A 205 22.25 -6.51 -8.08
N HIS A 206 22.17 -5.18 -8.10
CA HIS A 206 23.02 -4.33 -8.94
C HIS A 206 24.22 -3.75 -8.20
N GLY A 207 24.33 -3.96 -6.89
CA GLY A 207 25.48 -3.54 -6.07
C GLY A 207 25.66 -2.03 -5.93
N LYS A 208 24.62 -1.23 -6.18
CA LYS A 208 24.70 0.24 -6.09
C LYS A 208 24.57 0.70 -4.64
N LYS A 209 25.70 0.82 -3.94
CA LYS A 209 25.77 1.25 -2.55
C LYS A 209 25.50 2.75 -2.37
N ARG A 210 24.27 3.20 -2.64
CA ARG A 210 23.85 4.59 -2.40
C ARG A 210 22.94 4.66 -1.19
N LEU A 211 23.20 5.60 -0.29
CA LEU A 211 22.44 5.82 0.94
C LEU A 211 20.94 6.00 0.65
N VAL A 212 20.59 6.67 -0.46
CA VAL A 212 19.18 6.88 -0.85
C VAL A 212 18.43 5.56 -1.03
N TYR A 213 19.03 4.52 -1.59
CA TYR A 213 18.36 3.23 -1.75
C TYR A 213 18.17 2.52 -0.41
N LEU A 214 19.17 2.60 0.48
CA LEU A 214 19.07 2.05 1.83
C LEU A 214 17.95 2.74 2.62
N LEU A 215 17.93 4.07 2.63
CA LEU A 215 16.89 4.84 3.31
C LEU A 215 15.50 4.55 2.74
N THR A 216 15.38 4.47 1.41
CA THR A 216 14.11 4.10 0.75
C THR A 216 13.65 2.70 1.16
N LEU A 217 14.57 1.73 1.17
CA LEU A 217 14.27 0.35 1.55
C LEU A 217 13.78 0.27 3.00
N VAL A 218 14.50 0.91 3.93
CA VAL A 218 14.14 0.93 5.35
C VAL A 218 12.80 1.64 5.57
N ALA A 219 12.63 2.82 4.96
CA ALA A 219 11.36 3.56 5.07
C ALA A 219 10.17 2.74 4.55
N CYS A 220 10.30 2.15 3.35
CA CYS A 220 9.26 1.29 2.79
C CYS A 220 9.00 0.06 3.67
N PHE A 221 10.05 -0.57 4.22
CA PHE A 221 9.92 -1.71 5.12
C PHE A 221 9.09 -1.35 6.36
N LEU A 222 9.45 -0.26 7.04
CA LEU A 222 8.75 0.19 8.25
C LEU A 222 7.28 0.51 7.98
N VAL A 223 6.99 1.21 6.88
CA VAL A 223 5.60 1.54 6.52
C VAL A 223 4.82 0.30 6.11
N PHE A 224 5.44 -0.65 5.39
CA PHE A 224 4.78 -1.92 5.05
C PHE A 224 4.45 -2.77 6.27
N MET A 225 5.31 -2.78 7.30
CA MET A 225 5.06 -3.50 8.55
C MET A 225 3.75 -3.05 9.22
N VAL A 226 3.40 -1.78 9.05
CA VAL A 226 2.17 -1.22 9.62
C VAL A 226 1.00 -1.30 8.63
N LEU A 227 1.25 -1.05 7.33
CA LEU A 227 0.18 -1.00 6.34
C LEU A 227 -0.29 -2.40 5.90
N LYS A 228 0.64 -3.26 5.45
CA LYS A 228 0.31 -4.60 4.91
C LYS A 228 1.46 -5.59 5.14
N PRO A 229 1.70 -6.05 6.38
CA PRO A 229 2.84 -6.92 6.70
C PRO A 229 2.85 -8.24 5.93
N TYR A 230 1.68 -8.75 5.57
CA TYR A 230 1.57 -9.97 4.78
C TYR A 230 2.09 -9.82 3.34
N ILE A 231 1.91 -8.65 2.71
CA ILE A 231 2.50 -8.37 1.39
C ILE A 231 4.03 -8.31 1.50
N LEU A 232 4.53 -7.65 2.56
CA LEU A 232 5.97 -7.59 2.80
C LEU A 232 6.56 -9.00 2.96
N ALA A 233 5.95 -9.87 3.75
CA ALA A 233 6.40 -11.26 3.93
C ALA A 233 6.41 -12.04 2.61
N LEU A 234 5.34 -11.91 1.81
CA LEU A 234 5.23 -12.57 0.50
C LEU A 234 6.28 -12.10 -0.51
N VAL A 235 6.66 -10.83 -0.46
CA VAL A 235 7.62 -10.23 -1.39
C VAL A 235 9.06 -10.41 -0.91
N LEU A 236 9.31 -10.28 0.38
CA LEU A 236 10.65 -10.34 0.96
C LEU A 236 11.30 -11.70 0.76
N PHE A 237 10.53 -12.79 0.97
CA PHE A 237 11.04 -14.15 0.81
C PHE A 237 11.61 -14.40 -0.61
N PRO A 238 10.85 -14.26 -1.71
CA PRO A 238 11.40 -14.50 -3.04
C PRO A 238 12.54 -13.55 -3.41
N LEU A 239 12.55 -12.31 -2.90
CA LEU A 239 13.65 -11.37 -3.14
C LEU A 239 14.94 -11.81 -2.46
N ILE A 240 14.88 -12.27 -1.21
CA ILE A 240 16.03 -12.82 -0.50
C ILE A 240 16.56 -14.04 -1.23
N VAL A 241 15.68 -14.99 -1.59
CA VAL A 241 16.06 -16.19 -2.34
C VAL A 241 16.71 -15.81 -3.67
N PHE A 242 16.13 -14.85 -4.40
CA PHE A 242 16.69 -14.36 -5.66
C PHE A 242 18.09 -13.74 -5.47
N ALA A 243 18.27 -12.94 -4.43
CA ALA A 243 19.58 -12.34 -4.11
C ALA A 243 20.62 -13.41 -3.74
N LEU A 244 20.23 -14.41 -2.95
CA LEU A 244 21.09 -15.55 -2.59
C LEU A 244 21.47 -16.39 -3.81
N VAL A 245 20.51 -16.74 -4.66
CA VAL A 245 20.75 -17.47 -5.91
C VAL A 245 21.77 -16.73 -6.79
N LYS A 246 21.62 -15.43 -6.93
CA LYS A 246 22.55 -14.61 -7.71
C LYS A 246 23.92 -14.50 -7.06
N HIS A 247 24.00 -14.30 -5.76
CA HIS A 247 25.25 -14.16 -5.01
C HIS A 247 26.08 -15.45 -5.00
N PHE A 248 25.42 -16.57 -4.69
CA PHE A 248 26.08 -17.89 -4.61
C PHE A 248 26.10 -18.64 -5.94
N ARG A 249 25.58 -18.05 -7.03
CA ARG A 249 25.53 -18.66 -8.38
C ARG A 249 24.91 -20.06 -8.40
N ILE A 250 23.81 -20.23 -7.67
CA ILE A 250 23.12 -21.51 -7.48
C ILE A 250 22.55 -21.96 -8.84
N ARG A 251 22.93 -23.17 -9.30
CA ARG A 251 22.50 -23.68 -10.60
C ARG A 251 21.07 -24.26 -10.57
N ARG A 252 20.68 -24.94 -9.49
CA ARG A 252 19.34 -25.56 -9.32
C ARG A 252 18.34 -24.60 -8.69
N ILE A 253 18.01 -23.53 -9.39
CA ILE A 253 17.22 -22.41 -8.86
C ILE A 253 15.85 -22.87 -8.35
N VAL A 254 15.12 -23.67 -9.14
CA VAL A 254 13.76 -24.14 -8.78
C VAL A 254 13.79 -25.01 -7.53
N LEU A 255 14.74 -25.95 -7.45
CA LEU A 255 14.89 -26.80 -6.25
C LEU A 255 15.25 -25.98 -5.02
N PHE A 256 16.20 -25.06 -5.15
CA PHE A 256 16.59 -24.17 -4.05
C PHE A 256 15.41 -23.32 -3.55
N TYR A 257 14.63 -22.76 -4.48
CA TYR A 257 13.43 -21.99 -4.15
C TYR A 257 12.39 -22.84 -3.42
N ALA A 258 12.09 -24.04 -3.94
CA ALA A 258 11.12 -24.96 -3.34
C ALA A 258 11.52 -25.39 -1.93
N VAL A 259 12.79 -25.79 -1.73
CA VAL A 259 13.31 -26.17 -0.42
C VAL A 259 13.28 -24.98 0.55
N SER A 260 13.73 -23.80 0.10
CA SER A 260 13.68 -22.59 0.93
C SER A 260 12.25 -22.22 1.34
N LEU A 261 11.29 -22.39 0.43
CA LEU A 261 9.88 -22.14 0.72
C LEU A 261 9.36 -23.09 1.80
N ILE A 262 9.60 -24.39 1.64
CA ILE A 262 9.19 -25.40 2.64
C ILE A 262 9.83 -25.11 4.01
N VAL A 263 11.12 -24.81 4.03
CA VAL A 263 11.86 -24.54 5.28
C VAL A 263 11.31 -23.28 5.96
N VAL A 264 11.18 -22.17 5.25
CA VAL A 264 10.75 -20.88 5.82
C VAL A 264 9.30 -20.95 6.29
N TYR A 265 8.38 -21.38 5.42
CA TYR A 265 6.97 -21.44 5.81
C TYR A 265 6.68 -22.57 6.81
N GLY A 266 7.32 -23.73 6.67
CA GLY A 266 7.21 -24.81 7.62
C GLY A 266 7.70 -24.44 9.02
N SER A 267 8.88 -23.81 9.11
CA SER A 267 9.41 -23.30 10.38
C SER A 267 8.55 -22.19 10.97
N SER A 268 7.97 -21.31 10.14
CA SER A 268 7.06 -20.25 10.60
C SER A 268 5.78 -20.82 11.21
N VAL A 269 5.16 -21.81 10.56
CA VAL A 269 3.96 -22.48 11.08
C VAL A 269 4.29 -23.21 12.40
N PHE A 270 5.44 -23.90 12.44
CA PHE A 270 5.91 -24.57 13.65
C PHE A 270 6.13 -23.57 14.80
N ALA A 271 6.85 -22.48 14.53
CA ALA A 271 7.12 -21.45 15.54
C ALA A 271 5.83 -20.80 16.06
N LEU A 272 4.89 -20.46 15.18
CA LEU A 272 3.61 -19.87 15.57
C LEU A 272 2.80 -20.81 16.46
N LYS A 273 2.78 -22.11 16.14
CA LYS A 273 2.06 -23.10 16.92
C LYS A 273 2.69 -23.35 18.29
N TYR A 274 4.01 -23.57 18.34
CA TYR A 274 4.69 -24.04 19.56
C TYR A 274 5.26 -22.92 20.43
N MET A 275 5.71 -21.80 19.86
CA MET A 275 6.26 -20.68 20.62
C MET A 275 5.19 -19.64 20.99
N PHE A 276 4.23 -19.39 20.11
CA PHE A 276 3.22 -18.35 20.30
C PHE A 276 1.82 -18.93 20.61
N HIS A 277 1.68 -20.24 20.67
CA HIS A 277 0.40 -20.94 20.90
C HIS A 277 -0.72 -20.47 19.94
N LYS A 278 -0.36 -20.04 18.72
CA LYS A 278 -1.28 -19.59 17.68
C LYS A 278 -1.54 -20.70 16.68
N ASP A 279 -2.78 -21.11 16.53
CA ASP A 279 -3.19 -22.04 15.48
C ASP A 279 -3.44 -21.28 14.18
N VAL A 280 -2.47 -21.36 13.26
CA VAL A 280 -2.51 -20.70 11.96
C VAL A 280 -3.70 -21.14 11.12
N LEU A 281 -4.03 -22.46 11.16
CA LEU A 281 -5.15 -22.99 10.40
C LEU A 281 -6.47 -22.43 10.92
N ASN A 282 -6.65 -22.39 12.23
CA ASN A 282 -7.83 -21.80 12.84
C ASN A 282 -7.95 -20.30 12.52
N THR A 283 -6.84 -19.58 12.57
CA THR A 283 -6.84 -18.15 12.20
C THR A 283 -7.27 -17.93 10.74
N ILE A 284 -6.80 -18.78 9.81
CA ILE A 284 -7.21 -18.72 8.39
C ILE A 284 -8.71 -19.03 8.26
N VAL A 285 -9.21 -20.06 8.93
CA VAL A 285 -10.63 -20.44 8.89
C VAL A 285 -11.52 -19.33 9.45
N VAL A 286 -11.14 -18.71 10.57
CA VAL A 286 -11.87 -17.58 11.14
C VAL A 286 -11.94 -16.42 10.14
N ARG A 287 -10.80 -16.02 9.57
CA ARG A 287 -10.78 -14.95 8.55
C ARG A 287 -11.57 -15.29 7.29
N GLN A 288 -11.54 -16.53 6.85
CA GLN A 288 -12.35 -16.98 5.72
C GLN A 288 -13.86 -16.89 6.05
N ASN A 289 -14.26 -17.26 7.24
CA ASN A 289 -15.65 -17.15 7.70
C ASN A 289 -16.09 -15.69 7.81
N ASP A 290 -15.21 -14.79 8.26
CA ASP A 290 -15.47 -13.36 8.29
C ASP A 290 -15.76 -12.84 6.88
N PHE A 291 -14.94 -13.19 5.89
CA PHE A 291 -15.18 -12.82 4.48
C PHE A 291 -16.49 -13.40 3.93
N ILE A 292 -16.80 -14.65 4.24
CA ILE A 292 -18.06 -15.29 3.81
C ILE A 292 -19.27 -14.60 4.45
N SER A 293 -19.18 -14.24 5.73
CA SER A 293 -20.25 -13.55 6.43
C SER A 293 -20.50 -12.15 5.86
N LEU A 294 -19.44 -11.42 5.55
CA LEU A 294 -19.50 -10.13 4.88
C LEU A 294 -20.13 -10.24 3.49
N SER A 295 -19.77 -11.26 2.70
CA SER A 295 -20.34 -11.47 1.37
C SER A 295 -21.82 -11.89 1.41
N ARG A 296 -22.24 -12.62 2.43
CA ARG A 296 -23.66 -13.00 2.64
C ARG A 296 -24.49 -11.87 3.26
N GLY A 297 -23.87 -10.87 3.86
CA GLY A 297 -24.52 -9.70 4.46
C GLY A 297 -25.08 -8.70 3.45
N GLY A 298 -25.11 -9.01 2.15
CA GLY A 298 -26.01 -8.37 1.19
C GLY A 298 -25.65 -6.96 0.77
N ILE A 299 -24.37 -6.60 0.68
CA ILE A 299 -23.98 -5.29 0.12
C ILE A 299 -23.73 -5.35 -1.40
N PHE A 300 -23.68 -6.54 -1.97
CA PHE A 300 -23.53 -6.70 -3.41
C PHE A 300 -24.83 -7.30 -4.00
N PHE A 301 -25.49 -6.51 -4.82
CA PHE A 301 -26.65 -6.84 -5.65
C PHE A 301 -28.02 -6.87 -4.96
N VAL A 302 -28.64 -5.75 -4.84
CA VAL A 302 -29.99 -5.54 -5.38
C VAL A 302 -29.95 -4.29 -6.24
#